data_5d70d9f9b7b4c51e4e5fa419ab479881
#
_entry.id   5d70d9f9b7b4c51e4e5fa419ab479881
#
_cell.length_a   1.000
_cell.length_b   1.000
_cell.length_c   1.000
_cell.angle_alpha   90.00
_cell.angle_beta   90.00
_cell.angle_gamma   90.00
#
_symmetry.space_group_name_H-M   'P 1'
#
loop_
_entity.id
_entity.type
_entity.pdbx_description
1 polymer ?
#
loop_
_entity_poly.entity_id
_entity_poly.type
_entity_poly.pdbx_seq_one_letter_code
_entity_poly.pdbx_strand_id
1 'polypeptide(L)'
;MKKFLVLLIGMMFLVSCATVAPQKSEFLGEYYKNLQPIGKGGETKSWIKPGADFTKYKKVMVDYMIFALAPDSEYKGIDADEMKKLADAASLALVKSLNAKQAVVSEPGPGVSRIKFAITDVTQSRPVVSTITTVIPVGLGINLIKKGTTDEWSGSGLTKAEVIFFDSMTNEVIAAGYADYSAGFTERFTKWGSVEEAFEHWGERIVQTLEALKAGKK
;
A
#
# COMPACT_ATOMS: atom_id res chain seq x y z
N MET A 1 54.46 -20.03 17.85
CA MET A 1 53.84 -20.04 16.51
C MET A 1 52.41 -20.61 16.48
N LYS A 2 52.02 -21.56 17.36
CA LYS A 2 50.65 -22.11 17.39
C LYS A 2 49.57 -21.15 17.94
N LYS A 3 49.92 -20.15 18.75
CA LYS A 3 48.97 -19.19 19.34
C LYS A 3 48.58 -18.04 18.39
N PHE A 4 49.37 -17.77 17.36
CA PHE A 4 49.05 -16.74 16.34
C PHE A 4 48.10 -17.24 15.27
N LEU A 5 48.02 -18.54 15.04
CA LEU A 5 47.14 -19.14 14.02
C LEU A 5 45.68 -19.16 14.47
N VAL A 6 45.40 -19.23 15.77
CA VAL A 6 44.04 -19.26 16.35
C VAL A 6 43.41 -17.89 16.31
N LEU A 7 44.19 -16.81 16.36
CA LEU A 7 43.67 -15.44 16.30
C LEU A 7 43.22 -15.01 14.88
N LEU A 8 43.80 -15.64 13.84
CA LEU A 8 43.46 -15.34 12.44
C LEU A 8 42.17 -16.03 11.97
N ILE A 9 41.76 -17.13 12.60
CA ILE A 9 40.54 -17.88 12.26
C ILE A 9 39.29 -17.25 12.91
N GLY A 10 39.44 -16.51 14.01
CA GLY A 10 38.33 -15.85 14.71
C GLY A 10 37.78 -14.58 14.01
N MET A 11 38.47 -14.06 12.99
CA MET A 11 38.12 -12.77 12.37
C MET A 11 37.30 -12.90 11.07
N MET A 12 36.90 -14.13 10.70
CA MET A 12 36.27 -14.40 9.39
C MET A 12 34.76 -14.63 9.41
N PHE A 13 34.06 -14.35 10.53
CA PHE A 13 32.62 -14.61 10.65
C PHE A 13 31.76 -13.38 11.01
N LEU A 14 32.18 -12.17 10.64
CA LEU A 14 31.29 -11.04 10.62
C LEU A 14 30.80 -10.82 9.18
N VAL A 15 30.17 -11.84 8.60
CA VAL A 15 29.25 -11.60 7.47
C VAL A 15 28.02 -10.91 8.08
N SER A 16 28.08 -9.57 8.13
CA SER A 16 26.91 -8.74 8.36
C SER A 16 25.93 -9.08 7.25
N CYS A 17 24.82 -9.76 7.59
CA CYS A 17 23.64 -9.76 6.74
C CYS A 17 23.19 -8.31 6.67
N ALA A 18 23.68 -7.58 5.68
CA ALA A 18 23.07 -6.32 5.28
C ALA A 18 21.66 -6.68 4.82
N THR A 19 20.67 -6.43 5.65
CA THR A 19 19.28 -6.44 5.23
C THR A 19 19.19 -5.39 4.12
N VAL A 20 19.05 -5.86 2.88
CA VAL A 20 18.79 -4.96 1.73
C VAL A 20 17.51 -4.24 2.07
N ALA A 21 17.59 -2.93 2.27
CA ALA A 21 16.41 -2.12 2.50
C ALA A 21 15.48 -2.27 1.28
N PRO A 22 14.16 -2.45 1.48
CA PRO A 22 13.21 -2.57 0.38
C PRO A 22 13.40 -1.41 -0.60
N GLN A 23 13.55 -1.73 -1.89
CA GLN A 23 13.69 -0.70 -2.90
C GLN A 23 12.34 0.01 -3.06
N LYS A 24 12.38 1.32 -2.99
CA LYS A 24 11.20 2.18 -3.06
C LYS A 24 10.84 2.45 -4.51
N SER A 25 9.56 2.63 -4.80
CA SER A 25 9.15 3.17 -6.08
C SER A 25 9.63 4.63 -6.21
N GLU A 26 9.71 5.12 -7.43
CA GLU A 26 10.06 6.53 -7.68
C GLU A 26 8.85 7.48 -7.52
N PHE A 27 7.64 6.94 -7.33
CA PHE A 27 6.41 7.73 -7.37
C PHE A 27 6.31 8.77 -6.25
N LEU A 28 6.62 8.38 -5.00
CA LEU A 28 6.65 9.33 -3.88
C LEU A 28 7.93 10.19 -3.85
N GLY A 29 9.00 9.78 -4.53
CA GLY A 29 10.24 10.55 -4.61
C GLY A 29 10.76 10.98 -3.25
N GLU A 30 10.98 12.28 -3.10
CA GLU A 30 11.52 12.86 -1.86
C GLU A 30 10.60 12.74 -0.64
N TYR A 31 9.29 12.54 -0.83
CA TYR A 31 8.33 12.44 0.28
C TYR A 31 8.50 11.18 1.11
N TYR A 32 9.15 10.14 0.58
CA TYR A 32 9.45 8.93 1.35
C TYR A 32 10.15 9.18 2.68
N LYS A 33 11.10 10.11 2.71
CA LYS A 33 11.87 10.44 3.92
C LYS A 33 11.02 11.08 5.03
N ASN A 34 9.87 11.64 4.65
CA ASN A 34 8.98 12.36 5.56
C ASN A 34 7.86 11.46 6.12
N LEU A 35 7.65 10.26 5.54
CA LEU A 35 6.59 9.36 5.94
C LEU A 35 6.78 8.87 7.37
N GLN A 36 5.71 8.92 8.16
CA GLN A 36 5.64 8.41 9.52
C GLN A 36 4.63 7.26 9.59
N PRO A 37 4.89 6.20 10.37
CA PRO A 37 3.94 5.11 10.57
C PRO A 37 2.60 5.60 11.11
N ILE A 38 1.50 5.02 10.63
CA ILE A 38 0.15 5.25 11.15
C ILE A 38 -0.37 3.94 11.75
N GLY A 39 -0.86 4.00 12.98
CA GLY A 39 -1.46 2.85 13.64
C GLY A 39 -0.45 1.85 14.20
N LYS A 40 -0.99 0.73 14.68
CA LYS A 40 -0.20 -0.38 15.23
C LYS A 40 0.19 -1.32 14.09
N GLY A 41 1.49 -1.50 13.85
CA GLY A 41 2.01 -2.41 12.80
C GLY A 41 2.98 -1.74 11.82
N GLY A 42 2.85 -0.45 11.57
CA GLY A 42 3.83 0.32 10.78
C GLY A 42 3.79 0.11 9.26
N GLU A 43 2.87 -0.71 8.77
CA GLU A 43 2.71 -1.04 7.35
C GLU A 43 2.15 0.13 6.55
N THR A 44 1.26 0.92 7.15
CA THR A 44 0.76 2.16 6.56
C THR A 44 1.57 3.34 7.08
N LYS A 45 2.04 4.18 6.16
CA LYS A 45 2.81 5.39 6.47
C LYS A 45 2.20 6.58 5.77
N SER A 46 2.24 7.74 6.41
CA SER A 46 1.82 8.99 5.79
C SER A 46 2.67 10.17 6.21
N TRP A 47 2.55 11.21 5.41
CA TRP A 47 3.03 12.55 5.70
C TRP A 47 1.94 13.54 5.35
N ILE A 48 1.75 14.51 6.21
CA ILE A 48 0.86 15.64 5.99
C ILE A 48 1.71 16.89 6.07
N LYS A 49 1.56 17.76 5.09
CA LYS A 49 2.27 19.04 5.05
C LYS A 49 1.99 19.84 6.32
N PRO A 50 3.00 20.30 7.05
CA PRO A 50 2.82 21.16 8.22
C PRO A 50 2.03 22.42 7.84
N GLY A 51 0.98 22.71 8.61
CA GLY A 51 0.12 23.89 8.39
C GLY A 51 -0.89 23.76 7.24
N ALA A 52 -1.00 22.60 6.60
CA ALA A 52 -2.01 22.40 5.56
C ALA A 52 -3.43 22.51 6.15
N ASP A 53 -4.25 23.35 5.54
CA ASP A 53 -5.66 23.52 5.89
C ASP A 53 -6.53 22.63 4.99
N PHE A 54 -7.02 21.53 5.57
CA PHE A 54 -7.90 20.59 4.87
C PHE A 54 -9.37 21.03 4.86
N THR A 55 -9.73 22.04 5.65
CA THR A 55 -11.13 22.52 5.74
C THR A 55 -11.60 23.15 4.44
N LYS A 56 -10.69 23.68 3.63
CA LYS A 56 -10.97 24.27 2.34
C LYS A 56 -11.37 23.24 1.26
N TYR A 57 -10.95 21.97 1.39
CA TYR A 57 -11.22 20.94 0.37
C TYR A 57 -12.57 20.28 0.61
N LYS A 58 -13.55 20.63 -0.24
CA LYS A 58 -14.92 20.09 -0.22
C LYS A 58 -15.15 19.03 -1.30
N LYS A 59 -14.26 18.96 -2.27
CA LYS A 59 -14.34 18.08 -3.43
C LYS A 59 -13.02 17.36 -3.64
N VAL A 60 -13.09 16.23 -4.30
CA VAL A 60 -11.93 15.39 -4.64
C VAL A 60 -11.92 15.12 -6.13
N MET A 61 -10.77 15.27 -6.77
CA MET A 61 -10.47 14.81 -8.11
C MET A 61 -9.54 13.62 -8.02
N VAL A 62 -9.87 12.52 -8.68
CA VAL A 62 -9.03 11.32 -8.73
C VAL A 62 -8.41 11.21 -10.12
N ASP A 63 -7.09 11.18 -10.18
CA ASP A 63 -6.37 10.92 -11.42
C ASP A 63 -6.48 9.45 -11.81
N TYR A 64 -6.21 9.17 -13.09
CA TYR A 64 -6.07 7.80 -13.55
C TYR A 64 -4.93 7.09 -12.80
N MET A 65 -5.23 5.88 -12.34
CA MET A 65 -4.27 5.08 -11.58
C MET A 65 -3.17 4.54 -12.48
N ILE A 66 -1.95 4.54 -11.97
CA ILE A 66 -0.77 4.03 -12.69
C ILE A 66 -0.16 2.84 -11.96
N PHE A 67 0.61 2.04 -12.71
CA PHE A 67 1.54 1.06 -12.15
C PHE A 67 2.94 1.68 -12.11
N ALA A 68 3.52 1.77 -10.92
CA ALA A 68 4.89 2.19 -10.69
C ALA A 68 5.58 1.09 -9.87
N LEU A 69 5.70 -0.10 -10.48
CA LEU A 69 6.22 -1.29 -9.79
C LEU A 69 7.61 -1.02 -9.24
N ALA A 70 7.78 -1.28 -7.96
CA ALA A 70 9.07 -1.17 -7.30
C ALA A 70 10.08 -2.17 -7.91
N PRO A 71 11.38 -1.85 -7.94
CA PRO A 71 12.39 -2.74 -8.51
C PRO A 71 12.45 -4.12 -7.87
N ASP A 72 12.05 -4.25 -6.61
CA ASP A 72 11.97 -5.48 -5.83
C ASP A 72 10.56 -6.12 -5.82
N SER A 73 9.60 -5.59 -6.63
CA SER A 73 8.29 -6.21 -6.77
C SER A 73 8.40 -7.69 -7.17
N GLU A 74 7.71 -8.55 -6.47
CA GLU A 74 7.69 -9.99 -6.73
C GLU A 74 7.02 -10.35 -8.05
N TYR A 75 6.14 -9.46 -8.54
CA TYR A 75 5.35 -9.72 -9.74
C TYR A 75 5.72 -8.81 -10.90
N LYS A 76 6.55 -9.34 -11.81
CA LYS A 76 7.04 -8.62 -13.00
C LYS A 76 6.38 -9.07 -14.32
N GLY A 77 5.31 -9.86 -14.27
CA GLY A 77 4.74 -10.54 -15.45
C GLY A 77 3.28 -10.21 -15.75
N ILE A 78 2.76 -9.06 -15.29
CA ILE A 78 1.41 -8.63 -15.68
C ILE A 78 1.49 -8.04 -17.08
N ASP A 79 0.66 -8.54 -18.00
CA ASP A 79 0.55 -7.94 -19.33
C ASP A 79 -0.19 -6.58 -19.29
N ALA A 80 -0.03 -5.79 -20.35
CA ALA A 80 -0.55 -4.41 -20.38
C ALA A 80 -2.09 -4.35 -20.29
N ASP A 81 -2.80 -5.33 -20.89
CA ASP A 81 -4.25 -5.38 -20.83
C ASP A 81 -4.74 -5.75 -19.42
N GLU A 82 -4.03 -6.62 -18.74
CA GLU A 82 -4.32 -6.97 -17.35
C GLU A 82 -4.03 -5.81 -16.40
N MET A 83 -2.91 -5.11 -16.58
CA MET A 83 -2.61 -3.88 -15.83
C MET A 83 -3.72 -2.84 -16.01
N LYS A 84 -4.19 -2.65 -17.24
CA LYS A 84 -5.29 -1.72 -17.51
C LYS A 84 -6.57 -2.11 -16.79
N LYS A 85 -6.98 -3.38 -16.86
CA LYS A 85 -8.18 -3.88 -16.16
C LYS A 85 -8.08 -3.68 -14.66
N LEU A 86 -6.92 -3.93 -14.07
CA LEU A 86 -6.68 -3.73 -12.64
C LEU A 86 -6.74 -2.25 -12.26
N ALA A 87 -6.12 -1.37 -13.06
CA ALA A 87 -6.17 0.07 -12.81
C ALA A 87 -7.61 0.60 -12.93
N ASP A 88 -8.38 0.13 -13.90
CA ASP A 88 -9.79 0.51 -14.08
C ASP A 88 -10.64 0.04 -12.88
N ALA A 89 -10.49 -1.23 -12.45
CA ALA A 89 -11.21 -1.80 -11.30
C ALA A 89 -10.87 -1.06 -10.00
N ALA A 90 -9.59 -0.84 -9.73
CA ALA A 90 -9.10 -0.12 -8.57
C ALA A 90 -9.59 1.34 -8.55
N SER A 91 -9.57 2.02 -9.71
CA SER A 91 -10.08 3.39 -9.83
C SER A 91 -11.58 3.44 -9.55
N LEU A 92 -12.35 2.49 -10.06
CA LEU A 92 -13.80 2.42 -9.83
C LEU A 92 -14.11 2.17 -8.35
N ALA A 93 -13.43 1.23 -7.70
CA ALA A 93 -13.59 0.92 -6.29
C ALA A 93 -13.30 2.15 -5.41
N LEU A 94 -12.18 2.83 -5.69
CA LEU A 94 -11.78 4.04 -4.99
C LEU A 94 -12.81 5.17 -5.16
N VAL A 95 -13.22 5.47 -6.40
CA VAL A 95 -14.20 6.53 -6.68
C VAL A 95 -15.53 6.24 -6.01
N LYS A 96 -16.01 4.99 -6.03
CA LYS A 96 -17.22 4.55 -5.34
C LYS A 96 -17.15 4.81 -3.84
N SER A 97 -16.06 4.43 -3.19
CA SER A 97 -15.84 4.65 -1.75
C SER A 97 -15.76 6.14 -1.41
N LEU A 98 -15.02 6.92 -2.18
CA LEU A 98 -14.91 8.37 -1.97
C LEU A 98 -16.24 9.07 -2.16
N ASN A 99 -17.00 8.73 -3.21
CA ASN A 99 -18.27 9.39 -3.56
C ASN A 99 -19.38 9.17 -2.51
N ALA A 100 -19.21 8.23 -1.61
CA ALA A 100 -20.14 8.02 -0.49
C ALA A 100 -20.16 9.20 0.50
N LYS A 101 -19.07 9.98 0.59
CA LYS A 101 -18.92 11.05 1.58
C LYS A 101 -18.31 12.34 1.02
N GLN A 102 -17.65 12.29 -0.12
CA GLN A 102 -16.97 13.42 -0.76
C GLN A 102 -17.53 13.60 -2.18
N ALA A 103 -17.72 14.84 -2.61
CA ALA A 103 -18.07 15.09 -4.00
C ALA A 103 -16.85 14.82 -4.91
N VAL A 104 -16.94 13.77 -5.73
CA VAL A 104 -15.90 13.47 -6.73
C VAL A 104 -16.18 14.28 -7.99
N VAL A 105 -15.15 14.94 -8.51
CA VAL A 105 -15.22 15.80 -9.70
C VAL A 105 -14.14 15.41 -10.71
N SER A 106 -14.38 15.74 -11.99
CA SER A 106 -13.45 15.41 -13.09
C SER A 106 -12.45 16.53 -13.40
N GLU A 107 -12.65 17.74 -12.84
CA GLU A 107 -11.84 18.90 -13.19
C GLU A 107 -11.25 19.57 -11.94
N PRO A 108 -10.05 20.19 -12.06
CA PRO A 108 -9.48 20.99 -11.00
C PRO A 108 -10.32 22.25 -10.75
N GLY A 109 -10.25 22.78 -9.54
CA GLY A 109 -10.99 23.99 -9.19
C GLY A 109 -10.76 24.40 -7.72
N PRO A 110 -11.28 25.56 -7.33
CA PRO A 110 -11.21 26.01 -5.94
C PRO A 110 -11.84 25.00 -4.98
N GLY A 111 -11.14 24.66 -3.92
CA GLY A 111 -11.60 23.70 -2.92
C GLY A 111 -11.62 22.23 -3.37
N VAL A 112 -10.92 21.92 -4.47
CA VAL A 112 -10.72 20.56 -4.96
C VAL A 112 -9.33 20.07 -4.52
N SER A 113 -9.27 18.94 -3.80
CA SER A 113 -8.03 18.18 -3.64
C SER A 113 -7.90 17.17 -4.77
N ARG A 114 -6.71 17.06 -5.36
CA ARG A 114 -6.41 16.10 -6.41
C ARG A 114 -5.62 14.94 -5.84
N ILE A 115 -6.01 13.73 -6.17
CA ILE A 115 -5.38 12.51 -5.67
C ILE A 115 -4.78 11.73 -6.83
N LYS A 116 -3.50 11.37 -6.71
CA LYS A 116 -2.82 10.43 -7.61
C LYS A 116 -2.47 9.17 -6.85
N PHE A 117 -2.71 8.01 -7.48
CA PHE A 117 -2.33 6.71 -6.95
C PHE A 117 -1.40 5.97 -7.89
N ALA A 118 -0.45 5.23 -7.30
CA ALA A 118 0.35 4.24 -8.00
C ALA A 118 0.25 2.89 -7.29
N ILE A 119 -0.01 1.82 -8.04
CA ILE A 119 0.17 0.45 -7.58
C ILE A 119 1.66 0.14 -7.70
N THR A 120 2.33 -0.13 -6.59
CA THR A 120 3.79 -0.33 -6.55
C THR A 120 4.19 -1.78 -6.43
N ASP A 121 3.27 -2.63 -5.96
CA ASP A 121 3.42 -4.08 -5.95
C ASP A 121 2.04 -4.74 -5.95
N VAL A 122 1.94 -5.90 -6.58
CA VAL A 122 0.75 -6.73 -6.54
C VAL A 122 1.13 -8.19 -6.67
N THR A 123 0.63 -9.01 -5.74
CA THR A 123 0.84 -10.45 -5.74
C THR A 123 -0.52 -11.15 -5.89
N GLN A 124 -0.59 -12.08 -6.82
CA GLN A 124 -1.81 -12.86 -7.04
C GLN A 124 -2.15 -13.71 -5.81
N SER A 125 -3.43 -13.80 -5.50
CA SER A 125 -3.94 -14.84 -4.60
C SER A 125 -3.66 -16.22 -5.18
N ARG A 126 -3.33 -17.17 -4.31
CA ARG A 126 -3.13 -18.59 -4.65
C ARG A 126 -4.25 -19.42 -4.04
N PRO A 127 -5.45 -19.49 -4.66
CA PRO A 127 -6.63 -20.10 -4.06
C PRO A 127 -6.42 -21.56 -3.63
N VAL A 128 -5.71 -22.33 -4.48
CA VAL A 128 -5.42 -23.76 -4.22
C VAL A 128 -4.59 -23.93 -2.94
N VAL A 129 -3.54 -23.15 -2.76
CA VAL A 129 -2.70 -23.19 -1.56
C VAL A 129 -3.51 -22.75 -0.35
N SER A 130 -4.28 -21.68 -0.48
CA SER A 130 -5.16 -21.17 0.57
C SER A 130 -6.21 -22.19 1.01
N THR A 131 -6.84 -22.88 0.04
CA THR A 131 -7.85 -23.90 0.31
C THR A 131 -7.26 -25.12 0.99
N ILE A 132 -6.13 -25.63 0.47
CA ILE A 132 -5.44 -26.80 1.03
C ILE A 132 -5.03 -26.54 2.48
N THR A 133 -4.38 -25.40 2.72
CA THR A 133 -3.91 -25.05 4.07
C THR A 133 -5.04 -24.75 5.05
N THR A 134 -6.24 -24.46 4.56
CA THR A 134 -7.42 -24.24 5.42
C THR A 134 -8.11 -25.55 5.80
N VAL A 135 -8.11 -26.56 4.91
CA VAL A 135 -8.84 -27.82 5.09
C VAL A 135 -8.00 -28.88 5.81
N ILE A 136 -6.71 -28.95 5.53
CA ILE A 136 -5.81 -29.93 6.15
C ILE A 136 -5.35 -29.42 7.51
N PRO A 137 -5.41 -30.22 8.60
CA PRO A 137 -5.07 -29.77 9.95
C PRO A 137 -3.69 -29.10 10.06
N VAL A 138 -2.66 -29.63 9.35
CA VAL A 138 -1.32 -29.04 9.35
C VAL A 138 -1.33 -27.68 8.64
N GLY A 139 -2.01 -27.58 7.50
CA GLY A 139 -2.16 -26.32 6.77
C GLY A 139 -3.00 -25.31 7.54
N LEU A 140 -4.06 -25.75 8.21
CA LEU A 140 -4.87 -24.91 9.07
C LEU A 140 -4.02 -24.31 10.21
N GLY A 141 -3.21 -25.14 10.84
CA GLY A 141 -2.29 -24.69 11.89
C GLY A 141 -1.31 -23.62 11.39
N ILE A 142 -0.72 -23.81 10.21
CA ILE A 142 0.18 -22.81 9.60
C ILE A 142 -0.56 -21.51 9.30
N ASN A 143 -1.78 -21.58 8.75
CA ASN A 143 -2.60 -20.38 8.50
C ASN A 143 -2.94 -19.63 9.79
N LEU A 144 -3.35 -20.36 10.83
CA LEU A 144 -3.69 -19.75 12.12
C LEU A 144 -2.46 -19.09 12.76
N ILE A 145 -1.29 -19.76 12.69
CA ILE A 145 -0.04 -19.17 13.18
C ILE A 145 0.30 -17.91 12.39
N LYS A 146 0.25 -17.98 11.07
CA LYS A 146 0.55 -16.82 10.21
C LYS A 146 -0.44 -15.68 10.46
N LYS A 147 -1.75 -15.97 10.52
CA LYS A 147 -2.77 -14.96 10.84
C LYS A 147 -2.55 -14.35 12.23
N GLY A 148 -2.17 -15.16 13.22
CA GLY A 148 -1.90 -14.67 14.56
C GLY A 148 -0.66 -13.79 14.69
N THR A 149 0.34 -13.97 13.80
CA THR A 149 1.61 -13.22 13.85
C THR A 149 1.70 -12.07 12.87
N THR A 150 1.11 -12.23 11.67
CA THR A 150 1.25 -11.25 10.57
C THR A 150 -0.07 -10.70 10.07
N ASP A 151 -1.19 -11.18 10.60
CA ASP A 151 -2.55 -10.86 10.14
C ASP A 151 -2.86 -11.26 8.69
N GLU A 152 -2.00 -12.06 8.07
CA GLU A 152 -2.11 -12.53 6.71
C GLU A 152 -2.52 -14.00 6.62
N TRP A 153 -3.26 -14.35 5.57
CA TRP A 153 -3.59 -15.73 5.25
C TRP A 153 -2.59 -16.30 4.24
N SER A 154 -2.18 -17.55 4.44
CA SER A 154 -1.30 -18.22 3.48
C SER A 154 -1.94 -18.30 2.10
N GLY A 155 -1.25 -17.79 1.07
CA GLY A 155 -1.75 -17.72 -0.30
C GLY A 155 -2.68 -16.55 -0.60
N SER A 156 -2.88 -15.61 0.34
CA SER A 156 -3.56 -14.34 0.05
C SER A 156 -2.74 -13.48 -0.91
N GLY A 157 -3.42 -12.76 -1.79
CA GLY A 157 -2.79 -11.74 -2.62
C GLY A 157 -2.42 -10.52 -1.78
N LEU A 158 -1.41 -9.79 -2.22
CA LEU A 158 -0.95 -8.55 -1.62
C LEU A 158 -1.03 -7.42 -2.65
N THR A 159 -1.48 -6.26 -2.23
CA THR A 159 -1.44 -5.03 -3.03
C THR A 159 -0.74 -3.95 -2.23
N LYS A 160 0.26 -3.30 -2.84
CA LYS A 160 0.92 -2.12 -2.27
C LYS A 160 0.63 -0.92 -3.14
N ALA A 161 0.35 0.20 -2.52
CA ALA A 161 0.08 1.43 -3.24
C ALA A 161 0.70 2.64 -2.54
N GLU A 162 0.95 3.63 -3.36
CA GLU A 162 1.38 4.96 -2.97
C GLU A 162 0.36 5.99 -3.40
N VAL A 163 0.18 7.03 -2.60
CA VAL A 163 -0.78 8.09 -2.84
C VAL A 163 -0.15 9.46 -2.61
N ILE A 164 -0.46 10.41 -3.48
CA ILE A 164 -0.11 11.82 -3.29
C ILE A 164 -1.37 12.67 -3.42
N PHE A 165 -1.55 13.58 -2.47
CA PHE A 165 -2.61 14.58 -2.47
C PHE A 165 -2.02 15.94 -2.84
N PHE A 166 -2.69 16.61 -3.77
CA PHE A 166 -2.34 17.95 -4.23
C PHE A 166 -3.48 18.92 -3.99
N ASP A 167 -3.14 20.18 -3.80
CA ASP A 167 -4.08 21.26 -4.12
C ASP A 167 -4.23 21.31 -5.64
N SER A 168 -5.46 21.19 -6.15
CA SER A 168 -5.67 21.04 -7.59
C SER A 168 -5.35 22.31 -8.40
N MET A 169 -5.33 23.47 -7.76
CA MET A 169 -5.05 24.75 -8.40
C MET A 169 -3.55 25.08 -8.46
N THR A 170 -2.84 24.75 -7.37
CA THR A 170 -1.41 25.11 -7.24
C THR A 170 -0.49 23.95 -7.56
N ASN A 171 -1.02 22.71 -7.62
CA ASN A 171 -0.26 21.46 -7.69
C ASN A 171 0.71 21.27 -6.49
N GLU A 172 0.49 21.99 -5.40
CA GLU A 172 1.26 21.82 -4.19
C GLU A 172 0.89 20.49 -3.52
N VAL A 173 1.90 19.69 -3.14
CA VAL A 173 1.66 18.45 -2.38
C VAL A 173 1.29 18.80 -0.96
N ILE A 174 0.13 18.31 -0.53
CA ILE A 174 -0.43 18.56 0.81
C ILE A 174 -0.40 17.33 1.72
N ALA A 175 -0.34 16.12 1.12
CA ALA A 175 -0.11 14.88 1.85
C ALA A 175 0.46 13.81 0.91
N ALA A 176 1.11 12.83 1.50
CA ALA A 176 1.61 11.64 0.83
C ALA A 176 1.43 10.41 1.72
N GLY A 177 1.28 9.24 1.11
CA GLY A 177 1.11 8.01 1.87
C GLY A 177 1.58 6.77 1.11
N TYR A 178 1.86 5.74 1.90
CA TYR A 178 2.17 4.39 1.45
C TYR A 178 1.37 3.41 2.29
N ALA A 179 0.81 2.40 1.67
CA ALA A 179 0.10 1.33 2.35
C ALA A 179 0.24 0.01 1.59
N ASP A 180 0.20 -1.09 2.33
CA ASP A 180 -0.01 -2.42 1.82
C ASP A 180 -1.34 -3.00 2.34
N TYR A 181 -1.87 -3.95 1.61
CA TYR A 181 -3.12 -4.61 1.92
C TYR A 181 -3.06 -6.07 1.45
N SER A 182 -3.33 -6.99 2.37
CA SER A 182 -3.48 -8.41 2.06
C SER A 182 -4.95 -8.76 1.91
N ALA A 183 -5.30 -9.54 0.88
CA ALA A 183 -6.67 -10.00 0.63
C ALA A 183 -7.27 -10.68 1.86
N GLY A 184 -8.52 -10.38 2.13
CA GLY A 184 -9.32 -11.02 3.18
C GLY A 184 -9.59 -12.49 2.90
N PHE A 185 -10.47 -13.09 3.72
CA PHE A 185 -10.77 -14.53 3.60
C PHE A 185 -11.47 -14.88 2.28
N THR A 186 -12.39 -14.06 1.83
CA THR A 186 -13.20 -14.30 0.63
C THR A 186 -12.45 -13.95 -0.64
N GLU A 187 -11.81 -12.79 -0.66
CA GLU A 187 -11.16 -12.19 -1.82
C GLU A 187 -9.92 -12.96 -2.26
N ARG A 188 -9.29 -13.71 -1.34
CA ARG A 188 -8.15 -14.59 -1.67
C ARG A 188 -8.49 -15.70 -2.69
N PHE A 189 -9.77 -15.97 -2.92
CA PHE A 189 -10.21 -16.98 -3.90
C PHE A 189 -10.29 -16.44 -5.33
N THR A 190 -10.14 -15.14 -5.52
CA THR A 190 -10.02 -14.52 -6.85
C THR A 190 -8.56 -14.16 -7.14
N LYS A 191 -8.19 -14.14 -8.42
CA LYS A 191 -6.81 -13.86 -8.83
C LYS A 191 -6.32 -12.49 -8.32
N TRP A 192 -7.17 -11.48 -8.36
CA TRP A 192 -6.86 -10.08 -8.07
C TRP A 192 -7.76 -9.45 -7.01
N GLY A 193 -8.44 -10.26 -6.20
CA GLY A 193 -9.37 -9.76 -5.18
C GLY A 193 -8.72 -8.79 -4.19
N SER A 194 -7.41 -8.94 -3.93
CA SER A 194 -6.67 -8.01 -3.09
C SER A 194 -6.62 -6.58 -3.64
N VAL A 195 -6.73 -6.40 -4.96
CA VAL A 195 -6.67 -5.05 -5.57
C VAL A 195 -7.96 -4.30 -5.30
N GLU A 196 -9.11 -4.88 -5.64
CA GLU A 196 -10.42 -4.22 -5.45
C GLU A 196 -10.68 -3.94 -3.97
N GLU A 197 -10.48 -4.94 -3.10
CA GLU A 197 -10.66 -4.83 -1.66
C GLU A 197 -9.73 -3.76 -1.05
N ALA A 198 -8.45 -3.74 -1.48
CA ALA A 198 -7.50 -2.73 -1.02
C ALA A 198 -7.99 -1.30 -1.33
N PHE A 199 -8.46 -1.06 -2.55
CA PHE A 199 -8.88 0.29 -2.94
C PHE A 199 -10.23 0.70 -2.34
N GLU A 200 -11.15 -0.22 -2.10
CA GLU A 200 -12.34 0.05 -1.28
C GLU A 200 -11.93 0.44 0.16
N HIS A 201 -11.10 -0.36 0.80
CA HIS A 201 -10.60 -0.09 2.14
C HIS A 201 -9.85 1.24 2.25
N TRP A 202 -8.92 1.51 1.33
CA TRP A 202 -8.17 2.77 1.34
C TRP A 202 -9.05 3.98 1.04
N GLY A 203 -10.06 3.84 0.18
CA GLY A 203 -11.05 4.88 -0.08
C GLY A 203 -11.81 5.27 1.19
N GLU A 204 -12.28 4.30 1.95
CA GLU A 204 -12.93 4.54 3.25
C GLU A 204 -11.99 5.20 4.27
N ARG A 205 -10.73 4.73 4.35
CA ARG A 205 -9.71 5.32 5.23
C ARG A 205 -9.39 6.76 4.87
N ILE A 206 -9.31 7.08 3.59
CA ILE A 206 -9.10 8.46 3.11
C ILE A 206 -10.24 9.35 3.55
N VAL A 207 -11.49 8.90 3.35
CA VAL A 207 -12.67 9.65 3.80
C VAL A 207 -12.60 9.94 5.30
N GLN A 208 -12.38 8.92 6.12
CA GLN A 208 -12.26 9.07 7.57
C GLN A 208 -11.16 10.05 7.96
N THR A 209 -10.00 9.94 7.32
CA THR A 209 -8.85 10.82 7.58
C THR A 209 -9.16 12.27 7.18
N LEU A 210 -9.75 12.49 6.02
CA LEU A 210 -10.16 13.84 5.58
C LEU A 210 -11.19 14.46 6.52
N GLU A 211 -12.16 13.69 6.98
CA GLU A 211 -13.15 14.16 7.96
C GLU A 211 -12.48 14.51 9.31
N ALA A 212 -11.56 13.70 9.80
CA ALA A 212 -10.81 13.97 11.02
C ALA A 212 -9.96 15.25 10.90
N LEU A 213 -9.24 15.42 9.78
CA LEU A 213 -8.42 16.60 9.52
C LEU A 213 -9.27 17.88 9.40
N LYS A 214 -10.45 17.80 8.77
CA LYS A 214 -11.41 18.92 8.71
C LYS A 214 -11.98 19.27 10.08
N ALA A 215 -12.10 18.30 10.98
CA ALA A 215 -12.56 18.52 12.35
C ALA A 215 -11.42 18.97 13.31
N GLY A 216 -10.20 19.19 12.79
CA GLY A 216 -9.05 19.58 13.60
C GLY A 216 -8.51 18.48 14.51
N LYS A 217 -8.90 17.25 14.29
CA LYS A 217 -8.36 16.08 15.02
C LYS A 217 -7.07 15.64 14.33
N LYS A 218 -5.98 15.67 15.07
CA LYS A 218 -4.66 15.16 14.64
C LYS A 218 -4.45 13.75 15.13
#